data_1a1e06577a7eca65954b767db980ac7b
#
_entry.id   1a1e06577a7eca65954b767db980ac7b
#
_cell.length_a   1.000
_cell.length_b   1.000
_cell.length_c   1.000
_cell.angle_alpha   90.00
_cell.angle_beta   90.00
_cell.angle_gamma   90.00
#
_symmetry.space_group_name_H-M   'P 1'
#
loop_
_entity.id
_entity.type
_entity.pdbx_description
1 polymer ?
#
loop_
_entity_poly.entity_id
_entity_poly.type
_entity_poly.pdbx_seq_one_letter_code
_entity_poly.pdbx_strand_id
1 'polypeptide(L)'
;MRRIRNRAAAMVVTMIAAVALVSLAAQAPAQAAPNGAAGTSAWTPQIHPLLSGEWVQRNVSSADRNAALALCAWADGIACVSVGQGDGKHSVFHLFKCDTRSLSNFIDALAVLNNQTGGAQVHFWGPRYSVRIPADDRIHTVPDYATYDFNRLDIC
;
A
#
# COMPACT_ATOMS: atom_id res chain seq x y z
N MET A 1 -6.47 -55.58 23.21
CA MET A 1 -7.33 -56.74 22.82
C MET A 1 -8.46 -56.26 21.92
N ARG A 2 -8.73 -57.04 20.82
CA ARG A 2 -9.87 -56.95 19.87
C ARG A 2 -9.80 -55.81 18.86
N ARG A 3 -10.01 -56.07 17.59
CA ARG A 3 -9.97 -57.19 16.61
C ARG A 3 -10.14 -56.56 15.25
N ILE A 4 -9.24 -56.93 14.39
CA ILE A 4 -9.26 -56.72 12.93
C ILE A 4 -10.54 -57.35 12.36
N ARG A 5 -11.18 -56.66 11.41
CA ARG A 5 -12.03 -57.32 10.42
C ARG A 5 -11.87 -56.68 9.04
N ASN A 6 -11.05 -57.35 8.25
CA ASN A 6 -11.07 -57.31 6.80
C ASN A 6 -12.45 -57.68 6.26
N ARG A 7 -12.90 -56.98 5.24
CA ARG A 7 -13.77 -57.61 4.22
C ARG A 7 -13.38 -57.06 2.86
N ALA A 8 -12.98 -58.04 2.06
CA ALA A 8 -12.61 -57.92 0.66
C ALA A 8 -13.85 -57.98 -0.24
N ALA A 9 -13.61 -57.62 -1.48
CA ALA A 9 -14.22 -58.05 -2.72
C ALA A 9 -15.54 -57.39 -3.17
N ALA A 10 -15.49 -56.72 -4.30
CA ALA A 10 -15.99 -57.27 -5.56
C ALA A 10 -15.61 -56.36 -6.75
N MET A 11 -14.90 -56.96 -7.69
CA MET A 11 -14.76 -56.46 -9.07
C MET A 11 -16.11 -56.53 -9.78
N VAL A 12 -16.45 -55.46 -10.49
CA VAL A 12 -17.34 -55.56 -11.66
C VAL A 12 -16.67 -54.82 -12.80
N VAL A 13 -16.18 -55.60 -13.72
CA VAL A 13 -15.78 -55.19 -15.08
C VAL A 13 -17.07 -55.08 -15.88
N THR A 14 -17.32 -53.94 -16.44
CA THR A 14 -18.30 -53.84 -17.52
C THR A 14 -17.70 -53.01 -18.66
N MET A 15 -17.52 -53.66 -19.75
CA MET A 15 -17.09 -53.19 -21.07
C MET A 15 -18.18 -52.35 -21.75
N ILE A 16 -17.73 -51.52 -22.68
CA ILE A 16 -18.29 -51.17 -23.99
C ILE A 16 -19.27 -50.03 -24.05
N ALA A 17 -18.87 -48.92 -24.70
CA ALA A 17 -19.35 -48.55 -26.03
C ALA A 17 -18.59 -47.26 -26.49
N ALA A 18 -17.79 -47.43 -27.53
CA ALA A 18 -17.26 -46.32 -28.29
C ALA A 18 -18.40 -45.66 -29.07
N VAL A 19 -18.80 -44.47 -28.66
CA VAL A 19 -19.59 -43.55 -29.50
C VAL A 19 -18.70 -42.41 -29.89
N ALA A 20 -18.26 -42.41 -31.14
CA ALA A 20 -17.59 -41.29 -31.77
C ALA A 20 -18.61 -40.16 -31.96
N LEU A 21 -18.66 -39.25 -31.00
CA LEU A 21 -19.33 -37.98 -31.17
C LEU A 21 -18.34 -36.98 -31.81
N VAL A 22 -18.58 -36.74 -33.07
CA VAL A 22 -17.98 -35.60 -33.78
C VAL A 22 -18.44 -34.33 -33.09
N SER A 23 -17.60 -33.78 -32.23
CA SER A 23 -17.81 -32.48 -31.64
C SER A 23 -17.54 -31.43 -32.69
N LEU A 24 -18.58 -30.84 -33.27
CA LEU A 24 -18.47 -29.53 -33.90
C LEU A 24 -17.99 -28.57 -32.79
N ALA A 25 -16.72 -28.20 -32.85
CA ALA A 25 -16.17 -27.13 -32.06
C ALA A 25 -16.87 -25.83 -32.51
N ALA A 26 -17.93 -25.43 -31.85
CA ALA A 26 -18.42 -24.08 -31.94
C ALA A 26 -17.28 -23.19 -31.42
N GLN A 27 -16.61 -22.49 -32.31
CA GLN A 27 -15.66 -21.43 -31.97
C GLN A 27 -16.50 -20.34 -31.29
N ALA A 28 -16.47 -20.30 -29.96
CA ALA A 28 -16.97 -19.16 -29.24
C ALA A 28 -16.22 -17.91 -29.74
N PRO A 29 -16.92 -16.81 -30.04
CA PRO A 29 -16.25 -15.56 -30.37
C PRO A 29 -15.29 -15.25 -29.22
N ALA A 30 -14.02 -15.02 -29.56
CA ALA A 30 -13.04 -14.53 -28.61
C ALA A 30 -13.60 -13.24 -28.02
N GLN A 31 -14.12 -13.31 -26.80
CA GLN A 31 -14.46 -12.11 -26.06
C GLN A 31 -13.15 -11.36 -25.88
N ALA A 32 -13.05 -10.22 -26.54
CA ALA A 32 -11.98 -9.28 -26.28
C ALA A 32 -11.95 -9.09 -24.76
N ALA A 33 -10.84 -9.45 -24.13
CA ALA A 33 -10.63 -9.18 -22.73
C ALA A 33 -10.97 -7.69 -22.51
N PRO A 34 -11.75 -7.33 -21.47
CA PRO A 34 -12.00 -5.94 -21.18
C PRO A 34 -10.63 -5.27 -21.12
N ASN A 35 -10.44 -4.22 -21.95
CA ASN A 35 -9.23 -3.43 -21.96
C ASN A 35 -8.86 -3.17 -20.50
N GLY A 36 -7.77 -3.79 -20.06
CA GLY A 36 -7.29 -3.63 -18.70
C GLY A 36 -7.26 -2.13 -18.44
N ALA A 37 -7.90 -1.70 -17.37
CA ALA A 37 -7.87 -0.31 -16.96
C ALA A 37 -6.44 0.18 -17.17
N ALA A 38 -6.27 1.22 -17.96
CA ALA A 38 -4.97 1.81 -18.23
C ALA A 38 -4.33 2.02 -16.86
N GLY A 39 -3.32 1.20 -16.54
CA GLY A 39 -2.71 1.21 -15.23
C GLY A 39 -2.26 2.64 -14.97
N THR A 40 -2.77 3.26 -13.94
CA THR A 40 -2.30 4.58 -13.52
C THR A 40 -0.80 4.49 -13.39
N SER A 41 -0.08 5.31 -14.17
CA SER A 41 1.37 5.31 -14.13
C SER A 41 1.83 5.61 -12.71
N ALA A 42 2.52 4.66 -12.09
CA ALA A 42 3.07 4.86 -10.76
C ALA A 42 4.08 6.01 -10.76
N TRP A 43 4.01 6.87 -9.76
CA TRP A 43 5.01 7.89 -9.51
C TRP A 43 5.80 7.56 -8.24
N THR A 44 6.97 8.16 -8.11
CA THR A 44 7.83 7.94 -6.95
C THR A 44 7.88 9.19 -6.07
N PRO A 45 7.15 9.22 -4.93
CA PRO A 45 7.26 10.31 -3.98
C PRO A 45 8.68 10.41 -3.42
N GLN A 46 9.16 11.64 -3.20
CA GLN A 46 10.48 11.88 -2.64
C GLN A 46 10.45 13.01 -1.61
N ILE A 47 11.25 12.86 -0.57
CA ILE A 47 11.60 13.87 0.41
C ILE A 47 13.11 14.13 0.27
N HIS A 48 13.51 15.37 0.09
CA HIS A 48 14.92 15.74 -0.08
C HIS A 48 15.32 16.93 0.80
N PRO A 49 16.42 16.82 1.54
CA PRO A 49 17.23 15.62 1.75
C PRO A 49 16.52 14.59 2.64
N LEU A 50 16.84 13.32 2.41
CA LEU A 50 16.61 12.27 3.39
C LEU A 50 17.90 12.16 4.22
N LEU A 51 17.82 12.46 5.52
CA LEU A 51 18.99 12.60 6.36
C LEU A 51 19.50 11.24 6.86
N SER A 52 20.76 11.20 7.29
CA SER A 52 21.40 9.95 7.74
C SER A 52 20.60 9.26 8.84
N GLY A 53 20.30 7.98 8.63
CA GLY A 53 19.49 7.13 9.51
C GLY A 53 17.99 7.19 9.23
N GLU A 54 17.48 8.16 8.49
CA GLU A 54 16.09 8.18 7.99
C GLU A 54 15.95 7.24 6.79
N TRP A 55 14.76 6.69 6.60
CA TRP A 55 14.53 5.75 5.52
C TRP A 55 13.13 5.85 4.94
N VAL A 56 12.93 5.21 3.81
CA VAL A 56 11.63 5.07 3.16
C VAL A 56 11.31 3.61 2.88
N GLN A 57 10.12 3.17 3.26
CA GLN A 57 9.52 1.91 2.87
C GLN A 57 8.64 2.16 1.66
N ARG A 58 8.92 1.50 0.54
CA ARG A 58 8.17 1.67 -0.70
C ARG A 58 7.26 0.48 -0.98
N ASN A 59 6.31 0.68 -1.88
CA ASN A 59 5.38 -0.36 -2.34
C ASN A 59 4.53 -0.98 -1.21
N VAL A 60 4.26 -0.20 -0.17
CA VAL A 60 3.37 -0.60 0.93
C VAL A 60 1.94 -0.65 0.38
N SER A 61 1.25 -1.76 0.56
CA SER A 61 -0.13 -1.87 0.10
C SER A 61 -1.06 -0.94 0.88
N SER A 62 -2.20 -0.56 0.30
CA SER A 62 -3.19 0.25 1.01
C SER A 62 -3.72 -0.45 2.28
N ALA A 63 -3.77 -1.78 2.29
CA ALA A 63 -4.16 -2.55 3.47
C ALA A 63 -3.11 -2.46 4.59
N ASP A 64 -1.82 -2.44 4.25
CA ASP A 64 -0.72 -2.42 5.22
C ASP A 64 -0.29 -1.01 5.63
N ARG A 65 -0.73 0.03 4.92
CA ARG A 65 -0.32 1.41 5.15
C ARG A 65 -0.55 1.87 6.58
N ASN A 66 -1.74 1.63 7.12
CA ASN A 66 -2.07 2.08 8.48
C ASN A 66 -1.27 1.29 9.53
N ALA A 67 -1.01 0.00 9.28
CA ALA A 67 -0.14 -0.79 10.14
C ALA A 67 1.30 -0.26 10.12
N ALA A 68 1.83 0.08 8.93
CA ALA A 68 3.15 0.67 8.79
C ALA A 68 3.27 2.03 9.52
N LEU A 69 2.24 2.88 9.44
CA LEU A 69 2.19 4.13 10.20
C LEU A 69 2.09 3.87 11.71
N ALA A 70 1.26 2.93 12.15
CA ALA A 70 1.07 2.61 13.56
C ALA A 70 2.35 2.09 14.24
N LEU A 71 3.27 1.48 13.49
CA LEU A 71 4.57 1.08 14.05
C LEU A 71 5.37 2.29 14.58
N CYS A 72 5.15 3.47 14.03
CA CYS A 72 5.82 4.69 14.47
C CYS A 72 5.33 5.21 15.82
N ALA A 73 4.12 4.83 16.24
CA ALA A 73 3.63 5.16 17.59
C ALA A 73 4.43 4.47 18.71
N TRP A 74 5.18 3.40 18.37
CA TRP A 74 6.02 2.68 19.33
C TRP A 74 7.46 3.18 19.39
N ALA A 75 7.81 4.16 18.56
CA ALA A 75 9.16 4.71 18.49
C ALA A 75 9.12 6.23 18.74
N ASP A 76 9.54 6.65 19.93
CA ASP A 76 9.59 8.07 20.28
C ASP A 76 10.53 8.87 19.38
N GLY A 77 10.14 10.08 19.06
CA GLY A 77 10.95 11.01 18.27
C GLY A 77 10.85 10.81 16.77
N ILE A 78 9.92 9.99 16.28
CA ILE A 78 9.73 9.71 14.84
C ILE A 78 8.43 10.33 14.33
N ALA A 79 8.49 10.90 13.13
CA ALA A 79 7.33 11.20 12.30
C ALA A 79 7.30 10.25 11.10
N CYS A 80 6.18 9.57 10.90
CA CYS A 80 5.95 8.73 9.73
C CYS A 80 5.00 9.39 8.76
N VAL A 81 5.44 9.53 7.51
CA VAL A 81 4.71 10.17 6.43
C VAL A 81 4.44 9.15 5.33
N SER A 82 3.17 8.83 5.11
CA SER A 82 2.73 7.97 4.02
C SER A 82 2.14 8.79 2.89
N VAL A 83 2.49 8.48 1.66
CA VAL A 83 1.94 9.14 0.46
C VAL A 83 1.76 8.12 -0.65
N GLY A 84 0.70 8.27 -1.45
CA GLY A 84 0.36 7.37 -2.55
C GLY A 84 1.37 7.38 -3.69
N GLN A 85 1.42 6.27 -4.44
CA GLN A 85 2.27 6.09 -5.62
C GLN A 85 1.45 6.01 -6.92
N GLY A 86 0.14 6.24 -6.88
CA GLY A 86 -0.76 6.21 -8.03
C GLY A 86 -1.16 4.82 -8.52
N ASP A 87 -0.53 3.77 -8.03
CA ASP A 87 -0.81 2.37 -8.35
C ASP A 87 -1.52 1.61 -7.22
N GLY A 88 -2.10 2.34 -6.26
CA GLY A 88 -2.71 1.80 -5.06
C GLY A 88 -1.71 1.40 -3.97
N LYS A 89 -0.43 1.69 -4.16
CA LYS A 89 0.62 1.51 -3.16
C LYS A 89 1.06 2.84 -2.57
N HIS A 90 1.86 2.76 -1.51
CA HIS A 90 2.32 3.92 -0.76
C HIS A 90 3.82 3.86 -0.51
N SER A 91 4.42 5.05 -0.37
CA SER A 91 5.73 5.24 0.25
C SER A 91 5.54 5.71 1.68
N VAL A 92 6.18 5.05 2.65
CA VAL A 92 6.17 5.45 4.06
C VAL A 92 7.58 5.90 4.46
N PHE A 93 7.71 7.18 4.75
CA PHE A 93 8.97 7.80 5.17
C PHE A 93 9.03 7.83 6.70
N HIS A 94 10.19 7.51 7.26
CA HIS A 94 10.48 7.51 8.69
C HIS A 94 11.49 8.61 8.96
N LEU A 95 11.05 9.70 9.57
CA LEU A 95 11.77 10.95 9.71
C LEU A 95 11.91 11.29 11.19
N PHE A 96 13.11 11.74 11.60
CA PHE A 96 13.34 12.06 13.01
C PHE A 96 14.31 13.22 13.24
N LYS A 97 14.81 13.81 12.18
CA LYS A 97 15.72 14.95 12.29
C LYS A 97 15.03 16.24 11.90
N CYS A 98 15.16 17.23 12.76
CA CYS A 98 14.73 18.59 12.48
C CYS A 98 15.41 19.13 11.25
N ASP A 99 14.64 19.38 10.20
CA ASP A 99 15.10 20.04 8.98
C ASP A 99 13.91 20.39 8.08
N THR A 100 14.11 21.41 7.26
CA THR A 100 13.19 21.77 6.19
C THR A 100 13.59 21.04 4.92
N ARG A 101 12.63 20.37 4.29
CA ARG A 101 12.84 19.50 3.14
C ARG A 101 11.96 19.88 1.97
N SER A 102 12.44 19.63 0.76
CA SER A 102 11.62 19.70 -0.44
C SER A 102 10.88 18.39 -0.69
N LEU A 103 9.68 18.51 -1.25
CA LEU A 103 8.83 17.40 -1.64
C LEU A 103 8.70 17.34 -3.16
N SER A 104 8.66 16.13 -3.71
CA SER A 104 8.28 15.91 -5.10
C SER A 104 7.39 14.68 -5.24
N ASN A 105 6.44 14.75 -6.18
CA ASN A 105 5.45 13.71 -6.42
C ASN A 105 4.58 13.38 -5.19
N PHE A 106 4.31 14.34 -4.34
CA PHE A 106 3.30 14.26 -3.29
C PHE A 106 1.97 14.65 -3.90
N ILE A 107 1.19 13.66 -4.34
CA ILE A 107 0.02 13.89 -5.18
C ILE A 107 -1.27 13.51 -4.45
N ASP A 108 -1.31 12.34 -3.79
CA ASP A 108 -2.52 11.85 -3.15
C ASP A 108 -2.23 11.03 -1.87
N ALA A 109 -3.31 10.68 -1.19
CA ALA A 109 -3.33 9.71 -0.08
C ALA A 109 -2.29 9.99 1.03
N LEU A 110 -2.05 11.29 1.34
CA LEU A 110 -1.15 11.70 2.41
C LEU A 110 -1.76 11.36 3.77
N ALA A 111 -1.02 10.61 4.56
CA ALA A 111 -1.32 10.36 5.97
C ALA A 111 -0.04 10.44 6.79
N VAL A 112 -0.17 10.95 8.02
CA VAL A 112 0.96 11.22 8.90
C VAL A 112 0.64 10.70 10.30
N LEU A 113 1.58 10.02 10.92
CA LEU A 113 1.61 9.77 12.35
C LEU A 113 2.85 10.49 12.90
N ASN A 114 2.61 11.42 13.83
CA ASN A 114 3.68 12.20 14.45
C ASN A 114 3.84 11.81 15.91
N ASN A 115 4.91 11.06 16.23
CA ASN A 115 5.31 10.67 17.58
C ASN A 115 6.65 11.36 17.97
N GLN A 116 6.83 12.62 17.54
CA GLN A 116 8.00 13.38 17.91
C GLN A 116 7.88 13.88 19.36
N THR A 117 9.03 14.04 20.01
CA THR A 117 9.10 14.55 21.38
C THR A 117 9.10 16.09 21.42
N GLY A 118 8.83 16.65 22.62
CA GLY A 118 8.92 18.09 22.84
C GLY A 118 7.82 18.92 22.17
N GLY A 119 6.74 18.29 21.66
CA GLY A 119 5.65 18.98 20.99
C GLY A 119 6.00 19.43 19.56
N ALA A 120 7.06 18.87 18.96
CA ALA A 120 7.44 19.14 17.59
C ALA A 120 6.31 18.81 16.61
N GLN A 121 6.11 19.64 15.59
CA GLN A 121 5.04 19.47 14.63
C GLN A 121 5.61 19.08 13.27
N VAL A 122 4.88 18.25 12.56
CA VAL A 122 5.14 18.04 11.13
C VAL A 122 4.36 19.09 10.35
N HIS A 123 5.06 19.96 9.65
CA HIS A 123 4.48 21.06 8.90
C HIS A 123 4.69 20.88 7.41
N PHE A 124 3.60 20.72 6.67
CA PHE A 124 3.57 20.72 5.21
C PHE A 124 3.09 22.07 4.71
N TRP A 125 3.71 22.58 3.65
CA TRP A 125 3.19 23.77 2.97
C TRP A 125 3.54 23.80 1.48
N GLY A 126 2.75 24.53 0.76
CA GLY A 126 2.85 24.82 -0.66
C GLY A 126 2.37 26.23 -0.96
N PRO A 127 2.21 26.60 -2.22
CA PRO A 127 1.77 27.92 -2.63
C PRO A 127 0.41 28.35 -2.08
N ARG A 128 -0.53 27.41 -1.84
CA ARG A 128 -1.90 27.71 -1.46
C ARG A 128 -2.30 27.12 -0.10
N TYR A 129 -1.74 25.98 0.26
CA TYR A 129 -2.14 25.24 1.45
C TYR A 129 -0.99 25.04 2.42
N SER A 130 -1.35 24.97 3.68
CA SER A 130 -0.45 24.66 4.78
C SER A 130 -1.19 23.83 5.82
N VAL A 131 -0.53 22.79 6.34
CA VAL A 131 -1.09 21.94 7.39
C VAL A 131 -0.01 21.62 8.42
N ARG A 132 -0.39 21.63 9.70
CA ARG A 132 0.47 21.25 10.81
C ARG A 132 -0.14 20.04 11.51
N ILE A 133 0.67 19.02 11.72
CA ILE A 133 0.28 17.78 12.37
C ILE A 133 0.94 17.75 13.74
N PRO A 134 0.14 17.77 14.83
CA PRO A 134 0.68 17.72 16.19
C PRO A 134 1.30 16.36 16.50
N ALA A 135 2.17 16.33 17.51
CA ALA A 135 2.69 15.08 18.08
C ALA A 135 1.66 14.52 19.09
N ASP A 136 0.72 13.72 18.59
CA ASP A 136 -0.40 13.18 19.38
C ASP A 136 -0.62 11.68 19.13
N ASP A 137 0.32 10.98 18.51
CA ASP A 137 0.31 9.54 18.22
C ASP A 137 -0.90 9.06 17.42
N ARG A 138 -1.55 9.97 16.70
CA ARG A 138 -2.70 9.67 15.85
C ARG A 138 -2.33 9.72 14.38
N ILE A 139 -3.04 8.93 13.59
CA ILE A 139 -2.93 9.03 12.13
C ILE A 139 -3.84 10.17 11.66
N HIS A 140 -3.21 11.19 11.08
CA HIS A 140 -3.87 12.30 10.43
C HIS A 140 -3.88 12.08 8.93
N THR A 141 -5.03 12.17 8.30
CA THR A 141 -5.17 12.15 6.84
C THR A 141 -5.32 13.58 6.31
N VAL A 142 -4.62 13.87 5.23
CA VAL A 142 -4.68 15.18 4.57
C VAL A 142 -5.45 15.03 3.26
N PRO A 143 -6.40 15.91 2.95
CA PRO A 143 -7.12 15.86 1.70
C PRO A 143 -6.22 15.96 0.47
N ASP A 144 -6.51 15.22 -0.59
CA ASP A 144 -5.67 15.16 -1.79
C ASP A 144 -5.48 16.52 -2.46
N TYR A 145 -6.50 17.39 -2.46
CA TYR A 145 -6.37 18.74 -3.00
C TYR A 145 -5.31 19.60 -2.32
N ALA A 146 -5.03 19.34 -1.04
CA ALA A 146 -3.95 20.01 -0.30
C ALA A 146 -2.62 19.28 -0.49
N THR A 147 -2.64 17.95 -0.49
CA THR A 147 -1.45 17.11 -0.70
C THR A 147 -0.76 17.46 -2.02
N TYR A 148 -1.54 17.62 -3.07
CA TYR A 148 -1.05 17.98 -4.40
C TYR A 148 -0.29 19.32 -4.45
N ASP A 149 -0.59 20.24 -3.54
CA ASP A 149 -0.01 21.57 -3.48
C ASP A 149 1.33 21.63 -2.72
N PHE A 150 1.59 20.63 -1.87
CA PHE A 150 2.75 20.66 -0.98
C PHE A 150 4.05 20.41 -1.72
N ASN A 151 5.01 21.31 -1.50
CA ASN A 151 6.37 21.20 -2.02
C ASN A 151 7.44 21.34 -0.92
N ARG A 152 7.04 21.56 0.33
CA ARG A 152 7.89 21.69 1.50
C ARG A 152 7.35 20.91 2.69
N LEU A 153 8.28 20.46 3.51
CA LEU A 153 8.04 19.76 4.77
C LEU A 153 9.06 20.22 5.80
N ASP A 154 8.60 20.51 7.01
CA ASP A 154 9.42 20.75 8.18
C ASP A 154 9.06 19.72 9.27
N ILE A 155 10.07 19.23 9.98
CA ILE A 155 9.94 18.19 11.01
C ILE A 155 10.34 18.78 12.37
N CYS A 156 9.88 19.91 12.69
CA CYS A 156 10.05 20.61 13.95
C CYS A 156 8.86 21.46 14.25
#